data_9aa4da841b766de92c3560ede351b066
#
_entry.id   9aa4da841b766de92c3560ede351b066
#
_cell.length_a   1.000
_cell.length_b   1.000
_cell.length_c   1.000
_cell.angle_alpha   90.00
_cell.angle_beta   90.00
_cell.angle_gamma   90.00
#
_symmetry.space_group_name_H-M   'P 1'
#
loop_
_entity.id
_entity.type
_entity.pdbx_description
1 polymer ?
#
loop_
_entity_poly.entity_id
_entity_poly.type
_entity_poly.pdbx_seq_one_letter_code
_entity_poly.pdbx_strand_id
1 'polypeptide(L)'
;NDIKASSGTVSKSDLCRLRGMRPLISAVFQENRLLEGYTAIENLRFALGKRYSNEALTAYLLRLLPEDALNKPVCEFSGGMKRRVAILRAILAPSEIILMDEPFTGLDADTRQLTIDLVKELCAGKLLIVATHAEDDAELLGAKIIHL
;
A
#
# COMPACT_ATOMS: atom_id res chain seq x y z
N ASN A 1 -0.14 10.47 -27.33
CA ASN A 1 1.06 10.13 -26.54
C ASN A 1 0.80 8.78 -25.87
N ASP A 2 1.32 7.71 -26.49
CA ASP A 2 1.17 6.35 -25.97
C ASP A 2 2.23 6.12 -24.88
N ILE A 3 1.79 5.88 -23.66
CA ILE A 3 2.67 5.44 -22.58
C ILE A 3 3.01 3.98 -22.87
N LYS A 4 4.20 3.73 -23.37
CA LYS A 4 4.71 2.37 -23.60
C LYS A 4 5.28 1.81 -22.30
N ALA A 5 4.53 0.96 -21.62
CA ALA A 5 5.08 0.08 -20.59
C ALA A 5 5.82 -1.08 -21.25
N SER A 6 7.11 -1.33 -20.94
CA SER A 6 7.97 -2.27 -21.67
C SER A 6 7.94 -3.71 -21.18
N SER A 7 6.94 -4.15 -20.42
CA SER A 7 6.68 -5.59 -20.19
C SER A 7 5.22 -5.90 -19.89
N GLY A 8 4.34 -5.04 -20.26
CA GLY A 8 2.91 -5.23 -20.26
C GLY A 8 2.34 -4.09 -21.07
N THR A 9 2.04 -4.34 -22.34
CA THR A 9 1.30 -3.40 -23.14
C THR A 9 -0.11 -3.39 -22.57
N VAL A 10 -0.47 -2.34 -21.80
CA VAL A 10 -1.89 -2.09 -21.55
C VAL A 10 -2.47 -1.75 -22.92
N SER A 11 -3.12 -2.73 -23.54
CA SER A 11 -3.70 -2.54 -24.86
C SER A 11 -4.88 -1.58 -24.76
N LYS A 12 -5.15 -0.85 -25.85
CA LYS A 12 -6.35 -0.02 -25.97
C LYS A 12 -7.64 -0.85 -25.71
N SER A 13 -7.57 -2.19 -25.91
CA SER A 13 -8.64 -3.14 -25.61
C SER A 13 -8.80 -3.40 -24.10
N ASP A 14 -7.72 -3.37 -23.31
CA ASP A 14 -7.79 -3.52 -21.85
C ASP A 14 -8.37 -2.26 -21.22
N LEU A 15 -8.01 -1.08 -21.73
CA LEU A 15 -8.66 0.20 -21.37
C LEU A 15 -10.12 0.25 -21.82
N CYS A 16 -10.50 -0.41 -22.93
CA CYS A 16 -11.89 -0.46 -23.40
C CYS A 16 -12.75 -1.43 -22.56
N ARG A 17 -12.20 -2.51 -22.01
CA ARG A 17 -12.91 -3.38 -21.05
C ARG A 17 -13.20 -2.65 -19.74
N LEU A 18 -12.36 -1.69 -19.33
CA LEU A 18 -12.57 -0.82 -18.17
C LEU A 18 -13.62 0.30 -18.43
N ARG A 19 -14.05 0.53 -19.67
CA ARG A 19 -15.03 1.60 -20.01
C ARG A 19 -16.44 1.39 -19.45
N GLY A 20 -16.77 0.20 -18.97
CA GLY A 20 -18.05 -0.08 -18.29
C GLY A 20 -17.97 -0.13 -16.77
N MET A 21 -16.77 -0.25 -16.19
CA MET A 21 -16.53 -0.32 -14.76
C MET A 21 -15.45 0.69 -14.40
N ARG A 22 -15.74 1.59 -13.46
CA ARG A 22 -14.70 2.48 -12.91
C ARG A 22 -13.72 1.62 -12.12
N PRO A 23 -12.42 1.59 -12.46
CA PRO A 23 -11.44 0.82 -11.69
C PRO A 23 -11.44 1.31 -10.25
N LEU A 24 -11.44 0.38 -9.31
CA LEU A 24 -11.28 0.72 -7.90
C LEU A 24 -9.81 1.07 -7.66
N ILE A 25 -9.57 2.28 -7.18
CA ILE A 25 -8.23 2.81 -6.92
C ILE A 25 -8.07 3.01 -5.42
N SER A 26 -6.97 2.50 -4.87
CA SER A 26 -6.51 2.87 -3.53
C SER A 26 -5.23 3.70 -3.62
N ALA A 27 -4.98 4.52 -2.59
CA ALA A 27 -3.81 5.38 -2.59
C ALA A 27 -3.17 5.48 -1.20
N VAL A 28 -1.83 5.58 -1.20
CA VAL A 28 -1.00 6.01 -0.07
C VAL A 28 -0.44 7.36 -0.44
N PHE A 29 -0.84 8.39 0.32
CA PHE A 29 -0.34 9.75 0.13
C PHE A 29 0.90 9.98 0.99
N GLN A 30 1.62 11.05 0.75
CA GLN A 30 2.73 11.48 1.60
C GLN A 30 2.29 11.65 3.06
N GLU A 31 1.10 12.16 3.30
CA GLU A 31 0.44 12.15 4.60
C GLU A 31 -0.28 10.83 4.84
N ASN A 32 -0.13 10.25 6.03
CA ASN A 32 -0.69 8.92 6.34
C ASN A 32 -2.22 8.90 6.43
N ARG A 33 -2.85 10.04 6.73
CA ARG A 33 -4.32 10.22 6.81
C ARG A 33 -4.99 9.13 7.65
N LEU A 34 -4.45 8.90 8.83
CA LEU A 34 -5.01 7.98 9.82
C LEU A 34 -5.88 8.74 10.81
N LEU A 35 -6.83 8.04 11.41
CA LEU A 35 -7.64 8.53 12.52
C LEU A 35 -6.82 8.40 13.80
N GLU A 36 -6.25 9.51 14.25
CA GLU A 36 -5.20 9.57 15.27
C GLU A 36 -5.65 9.00 16.64
N GLY A 37 -6.91 9.16 17.03
CA GLY A 37 -7.45 8.67 18.29
C GLY A 37 -7.85 7.19 18.30
N TYR A 38 -7.66 6.48 17.19
CA TYR A 38 -8.08 5.09 17.05
C TYR A 38 -6.87 4.18 16.88
N THR A 39 -7.05 2.90 17.22
CA THR A 39 -6.03 1.86 17.02
C THR A 39 -5.78 1.57 15.53
N ALA A 40 -4.69 0.84 15.24
CA ALA A 40 -4.41 0.41 13.88
C ALA A 40 -5.54 -0.49 13.31
N ILE A 41 -6.07 -1.42 14.12
CA ILE A 41 -7.18 -2.30 13.71
C ILE A 41 -8.43 -1.47 13.35
N GLU A 42 -8.79 -0.49 14.18
CA GLU A 42 -9.94 0.36 13.91
C GLU A 42 -9.74 1.18 12.63
N ASN A 43 -8.55 1.76 12.42
CA ASN A 43 -8.22 2.45 11.18
C ASN A 43 -8.39 1.56 9.93
N LEU A 44 -7.97 0.30 10.00
CA LEU A 44 -8.20 -0.67 8.92
C LEU A 44 -9.69 -0.98 8.80
N ARG A 45 -10.40 -1.17 9.91
CA ARG A 45 -11.81 -1.52 9.95
C ARG A 45 -12.68 -0.43 9.31
N PHE A 46 -12.42 0.85 9.58
CA PHE A 46 -13.14 1.96 8.95
C PHE A 46 -13.02 1.96 7.42
N ALA A 47 -11.84 1.62 6.91
CA ALA A 47 -11.61 1.61 5.46
C ALA A 47 -12.11 0.33 4.76
N LEU A 48 -12.00 -0.83 5.43
CA LEU A 48 -12.22 -2.14 4.83
C LEU A 48 -13.59 -2.74 5.17
N GLY A 49 -14.32 -2.16 6.13
CA GLY A 49 -15.59 -2.68 6.61
C GLY A 49 -15.47 -4.09 7.19
N LYS A 50 -16.39 -4.98 6.83
CA LYS A 50 -16.44 -6.37 7.30
C LYS A 50 -15.69 -7.36 6.38
N ARG A 51 -14.86 -6.86 5.45
CA ARG A 51 -14.15 -7.71 4.46
C ARG A 51 -13.18 -8.69 5.11
N TYR A 52 -12.58 -8.33 6.22
CA TYR A 52 -11.62 -9.16 6.97
C TYR A 52 -12.11 -9.33 8.40
N SER A 53 -11.81 -10.48 9.03
CA SER A 53 -12.01 -10.65 10.46
C SER A 53 -10.98 -9.87 11.28
N ASN A 54 -11.20 -9.66 12.57
CA ASN A 54 -10.22 -8.99 13.43
C ASN A 54 -8.93 -9.79 13.53
N GLU A 55 -9.04 -11.11 13.60
CA GLU A 55 -7.91 -12.04 13.66
C GLU A 55 -7.04 -11.90 12.40
N ALA A 56 -7.65 -11.82 11.22
CA ALA A 56 -6.93 -11.62 9.97
C ALA A 56 -6.22 -10.26 9.92
N LEU A 57 -6.89 -9.18 10.35
CA LEU A 57 -6.28 -7.84 10.41
C LEU A 57 -5.13 -7.79 11.43
N THR A 58 -5.29 -8.44 12.58
CA THR A 58 -4.25 -8.57 13.60
C THR A 58 -3.03 -9.30 13.03
N ALA A 59 -3.25 -10.42 12.33
CA ALA A 59 -2.17 -11.19 11.72
C ALA A 59 -1.36 -10.36 10.70
N TYR A 60 -2.02 -9.55 9.88
CA TYR A 60 -1.30 -8.62 8.97
C TYR A 60 -0.55 -7.54 9.73
N LEU A 61 -1.15 -6.95 10.77
CA LEU A 61 -0.52 -5.89 11.56
C LEU A 61 0.72 -6.40 12.29
N LEU A 62 0.70 -7.61 12.85
CA LEU A 62 1.83 -8.23 13.54
C LEU A 62 3.04 -8.49 12.62
N ARG A 63 2.86 -8.52 11.32
CA ARG A 63 3.97 -8.58 10.35
C ARG A 63 4.70 -7.25 10.21
N LEU A 64 4.06 -6.15 10.59
CA LEU A 64 4.55 -4.78 10.38
C LEU A 64 4.75 -4.00 11.67
N LEU A 65 4.11 -4.39 12.77
CA LEU A 65 4.09 -3.66 14.02
C LEU A 65 4.44 -4.59 15.19
N PRO A 66 5.06 -4.07 16.24
CA PRO A 66 5.24 -4.82 17.48
C PRO A 66 3.87 -5.05 18.15
N GLU A 67 3.75 -6.18 18.86
CA GLU A 67 2.48 -6.61 19.46
C GLU A 67 1.92 -5.60 20.47
N ASP A 68 2.79 -4.95 21.26
CA ASP A 68 2.41 -3.95 22.25
C ASP A 68 1.81 -2.68 21.65
N ALA A 69 1.99 -2.43 20.36
CA ALA A 69 1.40 -1.31 19.65
C ALA A 69 -0.06 -1.52 19.25
N LEU A 70 -0.52 -2.77 19.15
CA LEU A 70 -1.85 -3.07 18.60
C LEU A 70 -3.01 -2.46 19.39
N ASN A 71 -2.83 -2.30 20.70
CA ASN A 71 -3.84 -1.74 21.60
C ASN A 71 -3.68 -0.23 21.85
N LYS A 72 -2.68 0.41 21.23
CA LYS A 72 -2.42 1.85 21.36
C LYS A 72 -3.09 2.62 20.24
N PRO A 73 -3.56 3.85 20.47
CA PRO A 73 -4.03 4.72 19.42
C PRO A 73 -2.85 5.13 18.52
N VAL A 74 -3.12 5.35 17.23
CA VAL A 74 -2.05 5.64 16.26
C VAL A 74 -1.36 6.99 16.49
N CYS A 75 -1.94 7.89 17.29
CA CYS A 75 -1.24 9.12 17.70
C CYS A 75 0.07 8.82 18.47
N GLU A 76 0.17 7.68 19.16
CA GLU A 76 1.35 7.23 19.88
C GLU A 76 2.39 6.52 18.99
N PHE A 77 2.07 6.31 17.71
CA PHE A 77 2.95 5.61 16.78
C PHE A 77 4.06 6.52 16.25
N SER A 78 5.23 5.93 15.99
CA SER A 78 6.26 6.58 15.20
C SER A 78 5.76 6.85 13.76
N GLY A 79 6.42 7.77 13.05
CA GLY A 79 6.10 8.05 11.66
C GLY A 79 6.14 6.80 10.77
N GLY A 80 7.15 5.96 10.96
CA GLY A 80 7.28 4.69 10.24
C GLY A 80 6.17 3.68 10.57
N MET A 81 5.72 3.60 11.82
CA MET A 81 4.58 2.77 12.21
C MET A 81 3.28 3.25 11.54
N LYS A 82 3.02 4.56 11.58
CA LYS A 82 1.87 5.17 10.89
C LYS A 82 1.90 4.89 9.38
N ARG A 83 3.08 5.04 8.77
CA ARG A 83 3.28 4.77 7.34
C ARG A 83 2.91 3.33 6.98
N ARG A 84 3.37 2.34 7.76
CA ARG A 84 3.07 0.93 7.55
C ARG A 84 1.58 0.60 7.67
N VAL A 85 0.88 1.23 8.62
CA VAL A 85 -0.59 1.10 8.73
C VAL A 85 -1.29 1.70 7.51
N ALA A 86 -0.85 2.85 7.02
CA ALA A 86 -1.42 3.49 5.84
C ALA A 86 -1.22 2.65 4.57
N ILE A 87 -0.02 2.06 4.40
CA ILE A 87 0.27 1.12 3.31
C ILE A 87 -0.64 -0.09 3.42
N LEU A 88 -0.71 -0.74 4.59
CA LEU A 88 -1.53 -1.93 4.80
C LEU A 88 -3.00 -1.66 4.48
N ARG A 89 -3.54 -0.51 4.91
CA ARG A 89 -4.89 -0.08 4.59
C ARG A 89 -5.14 -0.02 3.09
N ALA A 90 -4.20 0.53 2.32
CA ALA A 90 -4.33 0.69 0.88
C ALA A 90 -4.24 -0.63 0.13
N ILE A 91 -3.30 -1.52 0.49
CA ILE A 91 -3.10 -2.80 -0.21
C ILE A 91 -4.19 -3.83 0.08
N LEU A 92 -4.82 -3.76 1.27
CA LEU A 92 -5.96 -4.60 1.65
C LEU A 92 -7.29 -4.09 1.06
N ALA A 93 -7.35 -2.84 0.62
CA ALA A 93 -8.54 -2.30 -0.01
C ALA A 93 -8.88 -3.04 -1.31
N PRO A 94 -10.18 -3.18 -1.65
CA PRO A 94 -10.60 -3.78 -2.90
C PRO A 94 -10.26 -2.84 -4.06
N SER A 95 -9.07 -2.96 -4.59
CA SER A 95 -8.56 -2.09 -5.66
C SER A 95 -7.87 -2.90 -6.74
N GLU A 96 -7.98 -2.44 -7.97
CA GLU A 96 -7.28 -2.96 -9.15
C GLU A 96 -6.00 -2.17 -9.39
N ILE A 97 -5.99 -0.90 -8.95
CA ILE A 97 -4.88 0.03 -9.09
C ILE A 97 -4.51 0.56 -7.70
N ILE A 98 -3.24 0.56 -7.37
CA ILE A 98 -2.71 1.10 -6.13
C ILE A 98 -1.67 2.18 -6.47
N LEU A 99 -1.89 3.38 -5.98
CA LEU A 99 -0.97 4.51 -6.13
C LEU A 99 -0.27 4.75 -4.81
N MET A 100 1.05 4.87 -4.81
CA MET A 100 1.82 5.16 -3.61
C MET A 100 2.79 6.32 -3.86
N ASP A 101 2.75 7.30 -2.98
CA ASP A 101 3.64 8.47 -3.01
C ASP A 101 4.62 8.39 -1.84
N GLU A 102 5.92 8.23 -2.16
CA GLU A 102 7.02 8.06 -1.20
C GLU A 102 6.71 7.05 -0.08
N PRO A 103 6.23 5.83 -0.40
CA PRO A 103 5.65 4.93 0.61
C PRO A 103 6.66 4.44 1.65
N PHE A 104 7.94 4.34 1.30
CA PHE A 104 8.95 3.72 2.16
C PHE A 104 9.90 4.74 2.81
N THR A 105 9.66 6.03 2.57
CA THR A 105 10.45 7.11 3.17
C THR A 105 10.35 7.09 4.69
N GLY A 106 11.50 7.19 5.37
CA GLY A 106 11.58 7.21 6.84
C GLY A 106 11.47 5.83 7.49
N LEU A 107 11.49 4.74 6.73
CA LEU A 107 11.66 3.37 7.25
C LEU A 107 13.15 3.01 7.29
N ASP A 108 13.56 2.31 8.35
CA ASP A 108 14.88 1.65 8.39
C ASP A 108 14.93 0.48 7.39
N ALA A 109 16.13 0.01 7.08
CA ALA A 109 16.35 -0.98 6.03
C ALA A 109 15.56 -2.28 6.23
N ASP A 110 15.54 -2.83 7.45
CA ASP A 110 14.86 -4.09 7.76
C ASP A 110 13.36 -3.94 7.67
N THR A 111 12.82 -2.87 8.27
CA THR A 111 11.39 -2.54 8.23
C THR A 111 10.92 -2.24 6.80
N ARG A 112 11.75 -1.56 6.01
CA ARG A 112 11.49 -1.26 4.60
C ARG A 112 11.37 -2.56 3.80
N GLN A 113 12.33 -3.48 3.96
CA GLN A 113 12.31 -4.77 3.27
C GLN A 113 11.05 -5.58 3.60
N LEU A 114 10.73 -5.72 4.90
CA LEU A 114 9.52 -6.42 5.35
C LEU A 114 8.24 -5.81 4.76
N THR A 115 8.19 -4.47 4.68
CA THR A 115 7.04 -3.76 4.13
C THR A 115 6.91 -3.98 2.63
N ILE A 116 8.03 -3.94 1.90
CA ILE A 116 8.08 -4.19 0.45
C ILE A 116 7.66 -5.63 0.13
N ASP A 117 8.13 -6.61 0.90
CA ASP A 117 7.77 -8.02 0.70
C ASP A 117 6.26 -8.22 0.88
N LEU A 118 5.67 -7.59 1.89
CA LEU A 118 4.22 -7.63 2.09
C LEU A 118 3.45 -6.94 0.95
N VAL A 119 3.94 -5.81 0.47
CA VAL A 119 3.36 -5.11 -0.70
C VAL A 119 3.39 -6.02 -1.93
N LYS A 120 4.53 -6.66 -2.23
CA LYS A 120 4.65 -7.60 -3.36
C LYS A 120 3.67 -8.76 -3.26
N GLU A 121 3.52 -9.34 -2.07
CA GLU A 121 2.61 -10.46 -1.81
C GLU A 121 1.15 -10.05 -2.05
N LEU A 122 0.71 -8.94 -1.44
CA LEU A 122 -0.71 -8.55 -1.42
C LEU A 122 -1.15 -7.75 -2.65
N CYS A 123 -0.19 -7.22 -3.43
CA CYS A 123 -0.46 -6.53 -4.68
C CYS A 123 -0.34 -7.44 -5.91
N ALA A 124 -0.10 -8.73 -5.74
CA ALA A 124 -0.03 -9.68 -6.84
C ALA A 124 -1.31 -9.62 -7.70
N GLY A 125 -1.14 -9.39 -9.01
CA GLY A 125 -2.25 -9.25 -9.95
C GLY A 125 -2.93 -7.88 -9.97
N LYS A 126 -2.45 -6.90 -9.19
CA LYS A 126 -2.90 -5.50 -9.23
C LYS A 126 -1.87 -4.63 -9.94
N LEU A 127 -2.30 -3.50 -10.49
CA LEU A 127 -1.39 -2.48 -11.00
C LEU A 127 -0.89 -1.62 -9.83
N LEU A 128 0.39 -1.75 -9.49
CA LEU A 128 1.05 -0.92 -8.48
C LEU A 128 1.87 0.18 -9.17
N ILE A 129 1.62 1.43 -8.81
CA ILE A 129 2.37 2.60 -9.27
C ILE A 129 2.96 3.28 -8.03
N VAL A 130 4.27 3.41 -8.00
CA VAL A 130 5.01 4.02 -6.90
C VAL A 130 5.78 5.23 -7.43
N ALA A 131 5.55 6.40 -6.82
CA ALA A 131 6.39 7.56 -6.97
C ALA A 131 7.42 7.57 -5.83
N THR A 132 8.71 7.56 -6.16
CA THR A 132 9.79 7.58 -5.18
C THR A 132 11.05 8.20 -5.77
N HIS A 133 11.86 8.82 -4.93
CA HIS A 133 13.20 9.28 -5.28
C HIS A 133 14.29 8.22 -5.00
N ALA A 134 13.93 7.10 -4.35
CA ALA A 134 14.85 6.02 -4.03
C ALA A 134 14.82 4.95 -5.13
N GLU A 135 15.84 4.91 -5.98
CA GLU A 135 15.94 3.89 -7.05
C GLU A 135 15.95 2.45 -6.49
N ASP A 136 16.53 2.25 -5.31
CA ASP A 136 16.54 0.96 -4.62
C ASP A 136 15.12 0.41 -4.36
N ASP A 137 14.11 1.28 -4.17
CA ASP A 137 12.73 0.84 -3.98
C ASP A 137 12.19 0.10 -5.21
N ALA A 138 12.54 0.59 -6.40
CA ALA A 138 12.11 -0.02 -7.65
C ALA A 138 12.78 -1.39 -7.85
N GLU A 139 14.06 -1.51 -7.50
CA GLU A 139 14.80 -2.78 -7.55
C GLU A 139 14.20 -3.80 -6.57
N LEU A 140 13.97 -3.42 -5.31
CA LEU A 140 13.38 -4.27 -4.29
C LEU A 140 11.96 -4.71 -4.65
N LEU A 141 11.16 -3.83 -5.27
CA LEU A 141 9.84 -4.15 -5.78
C LEU A 141 9.88 -5.05 -7.02
N GLY A 142 11.01 -5.13 -7.72
CA GLY A 142 11.12 -5.74 -9.04
C GLY A 142 10.30 -4.96 -10.08
N ALA A 143 10.19 -3.65 -9.90
CA ALA A 143 9.35 -2.77 -10.72
C ALA A 143 10.15 -2.16 -11.88
N LYS A 144 9.43 -1.72 -12.91
CA LYS A 144 10.01 -0.96 -13.99
C LYS A 144 10.09 0.51 -13.60
N ILE A 145 11.27 1.12 -13.79
CA ILE A 145 11.47 2.55 -13.57
C ILE A 145 11.03 3.34 -14.80
N ILE A 146 10.30 4.43 -14.56
CA ILE A 146 9.97 5.45 -15.55
C ILE A 146 10.45 6.79 -14.99
N HIS A 147 11.41 7.43 -15.66
CA HIS A 147 11.87 8.77 -15.32
C HIS A 147 10.93 9.79 -15.95
N LEU A 148 10.46 10.76 -15.17
CA LEU A 148 9.60 11.86 -15.61
C LEU A 148 10.40 13.15 -15.74
#